data_a90778a1ff75d18bd67fe0a9ef204ccb
#
_entry.id   a90778a1ff75d18bd67fe0a9ef204ccb
#
_cell.length_a   1.000
_cell.length_b   1.000
_cell.length_c   1.000
_cell.angle_alpha   90.00
_cell.angle_beta   90.00
_cell.angle_gamma   90.00
#
_symmetry.space_group_name_H-M   'P 1'
#
loop_
_entity.id
_entity.type
_entity.pdbx_description
1 polymer ?
#
loop_
_entity_poly.entity_id
_entity_poly.type
_entity_poly.pdbx_seq_one_letter_code
_entity_poly.pdbx_strand_id
1 'polypeptide(L)'
;ERVVRDNFWNSSSNITGIRQDSISRSYAEAYGSYEKGGFRDTWQAVKGWSAGAVTASIRHLEKISLKGSFAFDQTEGYGMCGSMFIDPGFYPVDILEFTPGRKTLQTYSFDGGISYDISEDWRIGASMDFESANMSKRKDLRHSNWKLDMTIAPGVMYHRGDLALGASYIFRKTAESIKAEQVGTAESSYYAFLDKGLMYGVYSVWSGSGLHLSEAGVNIFPVKDFSNGAALQMQYKGLFAEVEYLRTQGTVGEKEYIWFLFPGNEVNAIAGYKIRGKHHTHYARLGIGWESLMMDESILEKVTENGVTNVFNHGSNRILANESISVSPEYEAAGRILEIRAGAVLKWKESLSSQMYPYADYQSLMNWKAYA
;
A
#
# COMPACT_ATOMS: atom_id res chain seq x y z
N GLU A 1 0.53 -5.31 24.40
CA GLU A 1 1.71 -5.54 23.52
C GLU A 1 2.25 -6.96 23.60
N ARG A 2 2.56 -7.52 24.79
CA ARG A 2 3.14 -8.89 24.91
C ARG A 2 2.28 -9.97 24.27
N VAL A 3 0.98 -9.94 24.42
CA VAL A 3 0.06 -10.95 23.84
C VAL A 3 0.08 -10.92 22.31
N VAL A 4 0.12 -9.73 21.71
CA VAL A 4 0.23 -9.57 20.25
C VAL A 4 1.55 -10.11 19.75
N ARG A 5 2.64 -9.87 20.47
CA ARG A 5 4.00 -10.26 20.17
C ARG A 5 4.23 -11.76 20.26
N ASP A 6 3.55 -12.39 21.22
CA ASP A 6 3.67 -13.81 21.51
C ASP A 6 3.01 -14.71 20.45
N ASN A 7 2.12 -14.16 19.64
CA ASN A 7 1.42 -14.87 18.58
C ASN A 7 1.82 -14.33 17.20
N PHE A 8 2.72 -15.02 16.51
CA PHE A 8 3.15 -14.64 15.15
C PHE A 8 2.03 -14.61 14.12
N TRP A 9 0.93 -15.37 14.35
CA TRP A 9 -0.24 -15.35 13.49
C TRP A 9 -0.96 -14.00 13.44
N ASN A 10 -0.72 -13.12 14.42
CA ASN A 10 -1.28 -11.76 14.39
C ASN A 10 -0.72 -10.89 13.25
N SER A 11 0.43 -11.29 12.67
CA SER A 11 1.05 -10.65 11.50
C SER A 11 0.79 -11.42 10.20
N SER A 12 0.05 -12.52 10.28
CA SER A 12 -0.27 -13.38 9.14
C SER A 12 -1.48 -12.87 8.37
N SER A 13 -1.52 -13.13 7.08
CA SER A 13 -2.69 -12.94 6.23
C SER A 13 -3.87 -13.88 6.60
N ASN A 14 -3.63 -14.91 7.42
CA ASN A 14 -4.63 -15.91 7.80
C ASN A 14 -5.25 -15.63 9.17
N ILE A 15 -6.48 -15.13 9.18
CA ILE A 15 -7.22 -14.77 10.41
C ILE A 15 -7.49 -15.95 11.35
N THR A 16 -7.44 -17.20 10.87
CA THR A 16 -7.69 -18.37 11.70
C THR A 16 -6.70 -18.50 12.86
N GLY A 17 -5.51 -17.91 12.72
CA GLY A 17 -4.49 -17.84 13.77
C GLY A 17 -4.82 -16.94 14.94
N ILE A 18 -5.88 -16.13 14.88
CA ILE A 18 -6.33 -15.28 16.01
C ILE A 18 -6.65 -16.08 17.27
N ARG A 19 -7.06 -17.34 17.12
CA ARG A 19 -7.34 -18.25 18.23
C ARG A 19 -6.12 -18.93 18.85
N GLN A 20 -4.91 -18.60 18.41
CA GLN A 20 -3.68 -19.08 19.07
C GLN A 20 -3.42 -18.37 20.41
N ASP A 21 -4.10 -17.26 20.66
CA ASP A 21 -4.26 -16.70 22.01
C ASP A 21 -5.74 -16.77 22.43
N SER A 22 -6.03 -16.70 23.73
CA SER A 22 -7.39 -16.78 24.29
C SER A 22 -7.84 -15.48 24.93
N ILE A 23 -7.09 -14.38 24.76
CA ILE A 23 -7.34 -13.15 25.48
C ILE A 23 -8.23 -12.21 24.67
N SER A 24 -9.48 -12.06 25.12
CA SER A 24 -10.36 -11.01 24.61
C SER A 24 -9.89 -9.65 25.11
N ARG A 25 -9.79 -8.69 24.20
CA ARG A 25 -9.30 -7.34 24.50
C ARG A 25 -9.99 -6.29 23.63
N SER A 26 -10.13 -5.09 24.17
CA SER A 26 -10.62 -3.94 23.42
C SER A 26 -9.91 -2.69 23.88
N TYR A 27 -9.70 -1.74 23.00
CA TYR A 27 -9.16 -0.44 23.33
C TYR A 27 -9.78 0.64 22.43
N ALA A 28 -9.73 1.88 22.91
CA ALA A 28 -10.02 3.06 22.12
C ALA A 28 -8.96 4.11 22.46
N GLU A 29 -8.49 4.81 21.45
CA GLU A 29 -7.46 5.83 21.56
C GLU A 29 -7.83 7.01 20.68
N ALA A 30 -7.54 8.23 21.15
CA ALA A 30 -7.58 9.45 20.36
C ALA A 30 -6.22 10.13 20.45
N TYR A 31 -5.76 10.68 19.32
CA TYR A 31 -4.44 11.28 19.24
C TYR A 31 -4.48 12.55 18.41
N GLY A 32 -3.46 13.39 18.61
CA GLY A 32 -3.19 14.56 17.80
C GLY A 32 -1.70 14.81 17.72
N SER A 33 -1.24 15.33 16.59
CA SER A 33 0.15 15.71 16.40
C SER A 33 0.26 17.05 15.67
N TYR A 34 1.39 17.70 15.87
CA TYR A 34 1.77 18.90 15.13
C TYR A 34 3.23 18.75 14.69
N GLU A 35 3.47 18.98 13.40
CA GLU A 35 4.78 18.88 12.79
C GLU A 35 5.20 20.21 12.17
N LYS A 36 6.50 20.50 12.26
CA LYS A 36 7.12 21.65 11.58
C LYS A 36 8.60 21.38 11.37
N GLY A 37 9.08 21.56 10.14
CA GLY A 37 10.49 21.34 9.84
C GLY A 37 10.87 21.74 8.42
N GLY A 38 12.17 21.88 8.18
CA GLY A 38 12.75 22.20 6.87
C GLY A 38 13.35 20.99 6.15
N PHE A 39 13.71 19.92 6.89
CA PHE A 39 14.20 18.67 6.30
C PHE A 39 13.01 17.80 5.92
N ARG A 40 12.63 17.85 4.66
CA ARG A 40 11.41 17.22 4.14
C ARG A 40 11.51 17.00 2.63
N ASP A 41 10.73 16.05 2.14
CA ASP A 41 10.48 15.89 0.71
C ASP A 41 9.53 16.95 0.16
N THR A 42 9.49 17.09 -1.17
CA THR A 42 8.68 18.10 -1.87
C THR A 42 7.19 17.98 -1.57
N TRP A 43 6.69 16.74 -1.43
CA TRP A 43 5.29 16.46 -1.12
C TRP A 43 4.94 16.54 0.37
N GLN A 44 5.94 16.62 1.25
CA GLN A 44 5.71 16.76 2.69
C GLN A 44 5.40 18.20 3.08
N ALA A 45 4.64 18.36 4.17
CA ALA A 45 4.27 19.67 4.69
C ALA A 45 5.46 20.42 5.32
N VAL A 46 5.53 21.73 5.14
CA VAL A 46 6.43 22.61 5.92
C VAL A 46 6.01 22.65 7.39
N LYS A 47 4.70 22.63 7.61
CA LYS A 47 4.04 22.51 8.91
C LYS A 47 2.68 21.87 8.70
N GLY A 48 2.23 21.12 9.67
CA GLY A 48 0.93 20.47 9.61
C GLY A 48 0.47 19.99 10.98
N TRP A 49 -0.77 19.54 11.02
CA TRP A 49 -1.33 18.87 12.18
C TRP A 49 -2.11 17.64 11.72
N SER A 50 -2.20 16.65 12.58
CA SER A 50 -3.11 15.53 12.41
C SER A 50 -3.89 15.28 13.70
N ALA A 51 -5.10 14.75 13.56
CA ALA A 51 -5.91 14.28 14.66
C ALA A 51 -6.69 13.04 14.20
N GLY A 52 -6.80 12.06 15.09
CA GLY A 52 -7.47 10.84 14.76
C GLY A 52 -7.96 10.09 15.99
N ALA A 53 -8.73 9.04 15.73
CA ALA A 53 -9.21 8.12 16.74
C ALA A 53 -9.20 6.70 16.17
N VAL A 54 -8.89 5.74 17.02
CA VAL A 54 -8.93 4.31 16.71
C VAL A 54 -9.65 3.55 17.78
N THR A 55 -10.44 2.56 17.38
CA THR A 55 -11.00 1.56 18.28
C THR A 55 -10.72 0.17 17.71
N ALA A 56 -10.35 -0.76 18.56
CA ALA A 56 -10.13 -2.14 18.15
C ALA A 56 -10.59 -3.12 19.21
N SER A 57 -11.09 -4.27 18.78
CA SER A 57 -11.58 -5.33 19.65
C SER A 57 -11.26 -6.70 19.08
N ILE A 58 -10.86 -7.61 19.96
CA ILE A 58 -10.80 -9.05 19.73
C ILE A 58 -11.68 -9.72 20.76
N ARG A 59 -12.56 -10.60 20.31
CA ARG A 59 -13.47 -11.38 21.15
C ARG A 59 -13.38 -12.85 20.83
N HIS A 60 -13.11 -13.66 21.84
CA HIS A 60 -13.12 -15.11 21.77
C HIS A 60 -14.39 -15.63 22.43
N LEU A 61 -15.22 -16.33 21.65
CA LEU A 61 -16.39 -17.07 22.06
C LEU A 61 -16.07 -18.57 22.00
N GLU A 62 -17.03 -19.44 22.33
CA GLU A 62 -16.78 -20.89 22.39
C GLU A 62 -16.16 -21.45 21.09
N LYS A 63 -16.78 -21.23 19.94
CA LYS A 63 -16.31 -21.70 18.62
C LYS A 63 -15.93 -20.58 17.64
N ILE A 64 -16.17 -19.32 18.01
CA ILE A 64 -16.00 -18.17 17.13
C ILE A 64 -15.02 -17.20 17.75
N SER A 65 -14.12 -16.65 16.96
CA SER A 65 -13.34 -15.48 17.32
C SER A 65 -13.60 -14.38 16.33
N LEU A 66 -13.77 -13.18 16.86
CA LEU A 66 -14.04 -11.97 16.08
C LEU A 66 -12.93 -10.96 16.32
N LYS A 67 -12.48 -10.31 15.26
CA LYS A 67 -11.60 -9.14 15.29
C LYS A 67 -12.29 -8.01 14.57
N GLY A 68 -12.16 -6.80 15.07
CA GLY A 68 -12.62 -5.60 14.38
C GLY A 68 -11.87 -4.39 14.86
N SER A 69 -11.52 -3.50 13.95
CA SER A 69 -11.00 -2.18 14.24
C SER A 69 -11.60 -1.15 13.30
N PHE A 70 -11.68 0.08 13.79
CA PHE A 70 -12.03 1.24 13.00
C PHE A 70 -11.09 2.37 13.38
N ALA A 71 -10.54 3.05 12.37
CA ALA A 71 -9.74 4.24 12.57
C ALA A 71 -10.22 5.37 11.66
N PHE A 72 -10.13 6.59 12.16
CA PHE A 72 -10.29 7.82 11.42
C PHE A 72 -9.09 8.70 11.67
N ASP A 73 -8.53 9.27 10.61
CA ASP A 73 -7.45 10.25 10.67
C ASP A 73 -7.77 11.44 9.77
N GLN A 74 -7.47 12.63 10.25
CA GLN A 74 -7.48 13.85 9.47
C GLN A 74 -6.15 14.58 9.61
N THR A 75 -5.52 14.84 8.47
CA THR A 75 -4.26 15.57 8.38
C THR A 75 -4.45 16.83 7.55
N GLU A 76 -3.87 17.92 7.99
CA GLU A 76 -3.78 19.16 7.25
C GLU A 76 -2.33 19.64 7.16
N GLY A 77 -1.82 19.76 5.96
CA GLY A 77 -0.45 20.18 5.68
C GLY A 77 -0.38 21.47 4.86
N TYR A 78 0.58 22.31 5.18
CA TYR A 78 0.81 23.59 4.53
C TYR A 78 2.12 23.59 3.75
N GLY A 79 2.12 24.28 2.60
CA GLY A 79 3.28 24.38 1.72
C GLY A 79 3.61 23.09 0.97
N MET A 80 2.61 22.23 0.76
CA MET A 80 2.72 20.98 0.03
C MET A 80 2.57 21.19 -1.47
N CYS A 81 3.40 20.48 -2.25
CA CYS A 81 3.34 20.39 -3.72
C CYS A 81 3.96 19.03 -4.12
N GLY A 82 4.35 18.85 -5.39
CA GLY A 82 4.88 17.59 -5.88
C GLY A 82 3.77 16.63 -6.28
N SER A 83 3.79 15.40 -5.80
CA SER A 83 2.79 14.38 -6.16
C SER A 83 1.36 14.84 -5.89
N MET A 84 0.47 14.56 -6.83
CA MET A 84 -0.97 14.67 -6.62
C MET A 84 -1.57 13.42 -5.98
N PHE A 85 -0.89 12.28 -5.99
CA PHE A 85 -1.36 11.07 -5.33
C PHE A 85 -1.33 11.18 -3.80
N ILE A 86 -2.21 10.44 -3.14
CA ILE A 86 -2.26 10.34 -1.68
C ILE A 86 -0.96 9.72 -1.16
N ASP A 87 -0.52 8.62 -1.80
CA ASP A 87 0.72 7.93 -1.49
C ASP A 87 1.72 8.07 -2.65
N PRO A 88 2.63 9.05 -2.61
CA PRO A 88 3.63 9.23 -3.65
C PRO A 88 4.51 8.00 -3.83
N GLY A 89 4.63 7.53 -5.08
CA GLY A 89 5.44 6.36 -5.45
C GLY A 89 4.76 5.00 -5.23
N PHE A 90 3.49 4.97 -4.82
CA PHE A 90 2.71 3.72 -4.72
C PHE A 90 2.41 3.14 -6.12
N TYR A 91 1.99 3.99 -7.06
CA TYR A 91 1.79 3.59 -8.45
C TYR A 91 3.05 3.83 -9.30
N PRO A 92 3.20 3.14 -10.45
CA PRO A 92 4.34 3.36 -11.35
C PRO A 92 4.25 4.65 -12.17
N VAL A 93 3.22 5.44 -11.97
CA VAL A 93 3.03 6.77 -12.56
C VAL A 93 2.76 7.78 -11.45
N ASP A 94 3.11 9.04 -11.68
CA ASP A 94 2.74 10.14 -10.80
C ASP A 94 2.32 11.36 -11.62
N ILE A 95 1.51 12.21 -11.01
CA ILE A 95 1.18 13.54 -11.53
C ILE A 95 1.76 14.56 -10.57
N LEU A 96 2.71 15.33 -11.08
CA LEU A 96 3.44 16.31 -10.29
C LEU A 96 2.95 17.72 -10.57
N GLU A 97 2.83 18.53 -9.54
CA GLU A 97 2.63 19.97 -9.62
C GLU A 97 3.47 20.67 -8.56
N PHE A 98 3.99 21.86 -8.85
CA PHE A 98 4.98 22.51 -8.01
C PHE A 98 4.53 23.85 -7.44
N THR A 99 3.22 24.06 -7.30
CA THR A 99 2.66 25.24 -6.65
C THR A 99 2.33 24.95 -5.18
N PRO A 100 3.13 25.41 -4.20
CA PRO A 100 2.90 25.08 -2.80
C PRO A 100 1.53 25.55 -2.32
N GLY A 101 0.78 24.65 -1.67
CA GLY A 101 -0.57 24.91 -1.17
C GLY A 101 -0.88 24.16 0.11
N ARG A 102 -2.12 24.34 0.61
CA ARG A 102 -2.66 23.55 1.71
C ARG A 102 -3.33 22.31 1.15
N LYS A 103 -2.92 21.14 1.67
CA LYS A 103 -3.60 19.86 1.41
C LYS A 103 -4.29 19.39 2.70
N THR A 104 -5.48 18.83 2.54
CA THR A 104 -6.23 18.17 3.62
C THR A 104 -6.48 16.74 3.19
N LEU A 105 -6.11 15.79 4.05
CA LEU A 105 -6.30 14.36 3.87
C LEU A 105 -7.21 13.85 4.98
N GLN A 106 -8.19 13.02 4.61
CA GLN A 106 -9.04 12.28 5.54
C GLN A 106 -8.97 10.81 5.17
N THR A 107 -8.69 9.95 6.17
CA THR A 107 -8.57 8.51 5.99
C THR A 107 -9.51 7.78 6.94
N TYR A 108 -10.21 6.79 6.43
CA TYR A 108 -11.08 5.88 7.16
C TYR A 108 -10.57 4.47 6.92
N SER A 109 -10.21 3.77 7.99
CA SER A 109 -9.73 2.40 7.91
C SER A 109 -10.62 1.49 8.73
N PHE A 110 -10.92 0.33 8.17
CA PHE A 110 -11.66 -0.75 8.81
C PHE A 110 -10.89 -2.05 8.62
N ASP A 111 -10.68 -2.79 9.71
CA ASP A 111 -10.13 -4.14 9.72
C ASP A 111 -11.14 -5.04 10.43
N GLY A 112 -11.53 -6.12 9.81
CA GLY A 112 -12.47 -7.06 10.36
C GLY A 112 -12.13 -8.50 10.04
N GLY A 113 -12.49 -9.42 10.94
CA GLY A 113 -12.27 -10.82 10.65
C GLY A 113 -13.02 -11.74 11.61
N ILE A 114 -13.30 -12.93 11.08
CA ILE A 114 -13.96 -14.01 11.80
C ILE A 114 -13.16 -15.30 11.63
N SER A 115 -13.03 -16.05 12.71
CA SER A 115 -12.48 -17.41 12.72
C SER A 115 -13.48 -18.34 13.42
N TYR A 116 -13.73 -19.51 12.84
CA TYR A 116 -14.67 -20.51 13.31
C TYR A 116 -14.01 -21.89 13.42
N ASP A 117 -14.16 -22.56 14.57
CA ASP A 117 -13.70 -23.92 14.78
C ASP A 117 -14.74 -24.90 14.24
N ILE A 118 -14.42 -25.54 13.10
CA ILE A 118 -15.25 -26.62 12.52
C ILE A 118 -15.16 -27.87 13.39
N SER A 119 -13.94 -28.17 13.85
CA SER A 119 -13.63 -29.29 14.74
C SER A 119 -12.47 -28.92 15.67
N GLU A 120 -12.02 -29.87 16.49
CA GLU A 120 -10.84 -29.65 17.36
C GLU A 120 -9.56 -29.36 16.55
N ASP A 121 -9.43 -29.94 15.34
CA ASP A 121 -8.24 -29.81 14.51
C ASP A 121 -8.40 -28.78 13.38
N TRP A 122 -9.62 -28.39 12.99
CA TRP A 122 -9.84 -27.57 11.80
C TRP A 122 -10.54 -26.27 12.09
N ARG A 123 -10.00 -25.20 11.52
CA ARG A 123 -10.56 -23.83 11.55
C ARG A 123 -10.70 -23.26 10.16
N ILE A 124 -11.73 -22.45 9.96
CA ILE A 124 -11.89 -21.59 8.80
C ILE A 124 -12.07 -20.15 9.24
N GLY A 125 -11.80 -19.23 8.37
CA GLY A 125 -12.01 -17.82 8.66
C GLY A 125 -11.93 -16.95 7.43
N ALA A 126 -12.28 -15.68 7.59
CA ALA A 126 -12.08 -14.66 6.56
C ALA A 126 -11.78 -13.34 7.24
N SER A 127 -10.89 -12.57 6.68
CA SER A 127 -10.62 -11.18 7.05
C SER A 127 -10.88 -10.24 5.89
N MET A 128 -11.14 -8.99 6.23
CA MET A 128 -11.25 -7.88 5.30
C MET A 128 -10.56 -6.66 5.91
N ASP A 129 -9.63 -6.09 5.17
CA ASP A 129 -9.03 -4.79 5.42
C ASP A 129 -9.57 -3.82 4.38
N PHE A 130 -9.96 -2.64 4.80
CA PHE A 130 -10.54 -1.62 3.95
C PHE A 130 -10.03 -0.25 4.37
N GLU A 131 -9.52 0.51 3.43
CA GLU A 131 -9.16 1.91 3.60
C GLU A 131 -9.82 2.76 2.51
N SER A 132 -10.41 3.87 2.92
CA SER A 132 -10.87 4.91 2.02
C SER A 132 -10.26 6.24 2.44
N ALA A 133 -9.68 6.94 1.48
CA ALA A 133 -9.06 8.23 1.75
C ALA A 133 -9.51 9.29 0.73
N ASN A 134 -9.65 10.52 1.23
CA ASN A 134 -9.97 11.69 0.41
C ASN A 134 -8.92 12.76 0.65
N MET A 135 -8.32 13.28 -0.41
CA MET A 135 -7.38 14.39 -0.33
C MET A 135 -7.88 15.56 -1.17
N SER A 136 -7.67 16.79 -0.68
CA SER A 136 -7.98 17.99 -1.43
C SER A 136 -6.90 19.06 -1.26
N LYS A 137 -6.58 19.75 -2.35
CA LYS A 137 -5.68 20.91 -2.36
C LYS A 137 -6.46 22.18 -2.71
N ARG A 138 -6.24 23.27 -1.97
CA ARG A 138 -7.02 24.52 -2.10
C ARG A 138 -6.32 25.63 -2.89
N LYS A 139 -5.19 25.34 -3.54
CA LYS A 139 -4.49 26.30 -4.40
C LYS A 139 -4.27 25.69 -5.78
N ASP A 140 -4.36 26.50 -6.83
CA ASP A 140 -4.20 26.05 -8.19
C ASP A 140 -2.74 25.56 -8.47
N LEU A 141 -2.49 24.42 -9.11
CA LEU A 141 -3.52 23.55 -9.64
C LEU A 141 -4.25 22.82 -8.50
N ARG A 142 -5.58 23.00 -8.37
CA ARG A 142 -6.37 22.34 -7.33
C ARG A 142 -6.63 20.91 -7.74
N HIS A 143 -6.57 19.99 -6.79
CA HIS A 143 -6.95 18.62 -7.04
C HIS A 143 -7.77 18.04 -5.89
N SER A 144 -8.58 17.06 -6.23
CA SER A 144 -9.33 16.25 -5.29
C SER A 144 -9.13 14.80 -5.65
N ASN A 145 -8.81 13.98 -4.64
CA ASN A 145 -8.53 12.57 -4.78
C ASN A 145 -9.51 11.74 -3.98
N TRP A 146 -9.82 10.56 -4.51
CA TRP A 146 -10.55 9.50 -3.83
C TRP A 146 -9.77 8.21 -4.00
N LYS A 147 -9.33 7.64 -2.87
CA LYS A 147 -8.61 6.37 -2.82
C LYS A 147 -9.47 5.32 -2.13
N LEU A 148 -9.40 4.10 -2.65
CA LEU A 148 -9.91 2.88 -2.06
C LEU A 148 -8.78 1.86 -2.04
N ASP A 149 -8.57 1.22 -0.90
CA ASP A 149 -7.75 0.01 -0.77
C ASP A 149 -8.57 -1.04 -0.01
N MET A 150 -8.66 -2.25 -0.56
CA MET A 150 -9.45 -3.33 0.03
C MET A 150 -8.72 -4.65 -0.16
N THR A 151 -8.54 -5.39 0.93
CA THR A 151 -8.03 -6.76 0.92
C THR A 151 -9.04 -7.69 1.56
N ILE A 152 -9.31 -8.83 0.93
CA ILE A 152 -10.14 -9.91 1.47
C ILE A 152 -9.31 -11.18 1.48
N ALA A 153 -9.25 -11.87 2.62
CA ALA A 153 -8.46 -13.07 2.80
C ALA A 153 -9.25 -14.18 3.53
N PRO A 154 -9.97 -15.06 2.81
CA PRO A 154 -10.44 -16.31 3.37
C PRO A 154 -9.29 -17.28 3.62
N GLY A 155 -9.35 -18.02 4.72
CA GLY A 155 -8.29 -18.94 5.11
C GLY A 155 -8.81 -20.17 5.85
N VAL A 156 -7.95 -21.18 5.88
CA VAL A 156 -8.15 -22.42 6.60
C VAL A 156 -6.89 -22.75 7.40
N MET A 157 -7.07 -23.41 8.52
CA MET A 157 -5.98 -23.90 9.36
C MET A 157 -6.28 -25.32 9.84
N TYR A 158 -5.28 -26.17 9.76
CA TYR A 158 -5.19 -27.43 10.49
C TYR A 158 -4.23 -27.28 11.66
N HIS A 159 -4.62 -27.68 12.83
CA HIS A 159 -3.74 -27.68 14.00
C HIS A 159 -3.89 -28.94 14.82
N ARG A 160 -2.76 -29.51 15.25
CA ARG A 160 -2.73 -30.66 16.13
C ARG A 160 -1.47 -30.66 17.00
N GLY A 161 -1.67 -30.58 18.30
CA GLY A 161 -0.57 -30.44 19.24
C GLY A 161 0.24 -29.15 18.98
N ASP A 162 1.54 -29.30 18.76
CA ASP A 162 2.44 -28.18 18.49
C ASP A 162 2.49 -27.73 17.02
N LEU A 163 1.85 -28.48 16.11
CA LEU A 163 1.83 -28.21 14.67
C LEU A 163 0.58 -27.43 14.28
N ALA A 164 0.74 -26.34 13.55
CA ALA A 164 -0.33 -25.66 12.84
C ALA A 164 0.11 -25.38 11.40
N LEU A 165 -0.77 -25.71 10.45
CA LEU A 165 -0.60 -25.45 9.02
C LEU A 165 -1.77 -24.60 8.55
N GLY A 166 -1.48 -23.53 7.82
CA GLY A 166 -2.50 -22.63 7.29
C GLY A 166 -2.35 -22.41 5.80
N ALA A 167 -3.47 -22.07 5.17
CA ALA A 167 -3.51 -21.56 3.80
C ALA A 167 -4.57 -20.46 3.72
N SER A 168 -4.27 -19.41 2.98
CA SER A 168 -5.23 -18.34 2.67
C SER A 168 -5.16 -17.95 1.20
N TYR A 169 -6.30 -17.60 0.64
CA TYR A 169 -6.38 -16.90 -0.62
C TYR A 169 -6.45 -15.41 -0.33
N ILE A 170 -5.83 -14.59 -1.17
CA ILE A 170 -5.77 -13.15 -1.00
C ILE A 170 -6.29 -12.48 -2.26
N PHE A 171 -7.28 -11.64 -2.10
CA PHE A 171 -7.75 -10.71 -3.12
C PHE A 171 -7.54 -9.28 -2.62
N ARG A 172 -6.78 -8.48 -3.39
CA ARG A 172 -6.58 -7.05 -3.12
C ARG A 172 -7.10 -6.24 -4.29
N LYS A 173 -7.72 -5.12 -3.99
CA LYS A 173 -8.14 -4.12 -4.98
C LYS A 173 -7.74 -2.75 -4.46
N THR A 174 -6.97 -2.00 -5.26
CA THR A 174 -6.72 -0.58 -5.03
C THR A 174 -7.26 0.26 -6.18
N ALA A 175 -7.68 1.45 -5.87
CA ALA A 175 -8.10 2.43 -6.87
C ALA A 175 -7.89 3.84 -6.33
N GLU A 176 -7.37 4.73 -7.15
CA GLU A 176 -7.33 6.15 -6.87
C GLU A 176 -7.76 6.94 -8.09
N SER A 177 -8.57 7.97 -7.87
CA SER A 177 -9.02 8.88 -8.92
C SER A 177 -8.64 10.30 -8.54
N ILE A 178 -7.97 11.00 -9.45
CA ILE A 178 -7.55 12.39 -9.27
C ILE A 178 -8.34 13.26 -10.23
N LYS A 179 -9.06 14.24 -9.68
CA LYS A 179 -9.63 15.34 -10.44
C LYS A 179 -8.80 16.60 -10.19
N ALA A 180 -8.25 17.19 -11.24
CA ALA A 180 -7.50 18.43 -11.13
C ALA A 180 -8.16 19.52 -11.98
N GLU A 181 -8.17 20.75 -11.46
CA GLU A 181 -8.77 21.90 -12.13
C GLU A 181 -8.04 23.21 -11.81
N GLN A 182 -8.02 24.10 -12.76
CA GLN A 182 -7.61 25.49 -12.56
C GLN A 182 -8.86 26.35 -12.33
N VAL A 183 -8.94 27.04 -11.21
CA VAL A 183 -10.09 27.86 -10.83
C VAL A 183 -9.76 29.37 -10.89
N GLY A 184 -8.48 29.72 -10.86
CA GLY A 184 -8.03 31.12 -10.95
C GLY A 184 -8.20 31.73 -12.34
N THR A 185 -8.12 33.06 -12.41
CA THR A 185 -8.27 33.81 -13.66
C THR A 185 -7.14 33.52 -14.66
N ALA A 186 -7.44 33.69 -15.96
CA ALA A 186 -6.67 33.27 -17.12
C ALA A 186 -5.25 33.86 -17.31
N GLU A 187 -4.76 34.69 -16.40
CA GLU A 187 -3.44 35.33 -16.52
C GLU A 187 -2.26 34.42 -16.09
N SER A 188 -2.54 33.33 -15.40
CA SER A 188 -1.53 32.38 -14.93
C SER A 188 -1.75 31.01 -15.53
N SER A 189 -0.78 30.51 -16.25
CA SER A 189 -0.77 29.11 -16.73
C SER A 189 -0.16 28.23 -15.65
N TYR A 190 -0.87 27.19 -15.25
CA TYR A 190 -0.39 26.15 -14.35
C TYR A 190 -0.12 24.89 -15.13
N TYR A 191 0.96 24.22 -14.78
CA TYR A 191 1.41 23.00 -15.46
C TYR A 191 1.38 21.82 -14.49
N ALA A 192 0.97 20.67 -15.00
CA ALA A 192 1.19 19.38 -14.36
C ALA A 192 2.15 18.56 -15.22
N PHE A 193 2.85 17.65 -14.57
CA PHE A 193 3.87 16.81 -15.19
C PHE A 193 3.52 15.36 -14.90
N LEU A 194 3.33 14.58 -15.97
CA LEU A 194 3.16 13.13 -15.84
C LEU A 194 4.54 12.48 -15.76
N ASP A 195 4.88 11.95 -14.59
CA ASP A 195 6.02 11.07 -14.39
C ASP A 195 5.61 9.62 -14.72
N LYS A 196 6.46 8.95 -15.48
CA LYS A 196 6.25 7.58 -15.92
C LYS A 196 7.15 6.59 -15.15
N GLY A 197 7.49 6.90 -13.92
CA GLY A 197 7.97 5.94 -12.95
C GLY A 197 9.43 6.00 -12.52
N LEU A 198 10.29 6.82 -13.12
CA LEU A 198 11.70 6.90 -12.69
C LEU A 198 12.10 8.18 -11.99
N MET A 199 11.32 9.24 -12.10
CA MET A 199 11.63 10.57 -11.56
C MET A 199 13.02 11.10 -12.02
N TYR A 200 13.47 10.72 -13.20
CA TYR A 200 14.74 11.19 -13.80
C TYR A 200 14.60 12.56 -14.49
N GLY A 201 13.50 13.26 -14.25
CA GLY A 201 13.18 14.47 -15.01
C GLY A 201 12.62 14.19 -16.41
N VAL A 202 12.34 12.93 -16.73
CA VAL A 202 11.64 12.52 -17.95
C VAL A 202 10.16 12.48 -17.65
N TYR A 203 9.44 13.51 -18.07
CA TYR A 203 8.02 13.65 -17.86
C TYR A 203 7.35 14.29 -19.07
N SER A 204 6.06 14.02 -19.22
CA SER A 204 5.21 14.71 -20.18
C SER A 204 4.60 15.94 -19.54
N VAL A 205 4.74 17.11 -20.16
CA VAL A 205 4.15 18.35 -19.67
C VAL A 205 2.67 18.38 -20.03
N TRP A 206 1.82 18.66 -19.06
CA TRP A 206 0.42 18.91 -19.25
C TRP A 206 0.11 20.37 -18.96
N SER A 207 -0.30 21.07 -20.00
CA SER A 207 -0.61 22.50 -19.95
C SER A 207 -2.09 22.73 -20.27
N GLY A 208 -2.64 23.83 -19.79
CA GLY A 208 -3.98 24.27 -20.11
C GLY A 208 -5.03 23.87 -19.09
N SER A 209 -6.29 23.92 -19.50
CA SER A 209 -7.46 23.78 -18.64
C SER A 209 -7.77 22.34 -18.22
N GLY A 210 -6.97 21.38 -18.62
CA GLY A 210 -7.20 19.99 -18.26
C GLY A 210 -5.96 19.13 -18.32
N LEU A 211 -5.94 18.09 -17.52
CA LEU A 211 -5.09 16.95 -17.73
C LEU A 211 -5.39 16.39 -19.12
N HIS A 212 -4.41 15.74 -19.74
CA HIS A 212 -4.55 15.10 -21.06
C HIS A 212 -5.85 14.27 -21.23
N LEU A 213 -6.43 13.85 -20.11
CA LEU A 213 -7.70 13.16 -19.99
C LEU A 213 -8.92 14.01 -20.34
N SER A 214 -8.86 15.34 -20.20
CA SER A 214 -9.97 16.21 -20.57
C SER A 214 -10.20 16.25 -22.08
N GLU A 215 -9.17 16.05 -22.88
CA GLU A 215 -9.29 15.90 -24.34
C GLU A 215 -10.08 14.63 -24.74
N ALA A 216 -10.11 13.63 -23.86
CA ALA A 216 -10.90 12.42 -24.02
C ALA A 216 -12.30 12.53 -23.42
N GLY A 217 -12.67 13.69 -22.87
CA GLY A 217 -13.94 13.88 -22.16
C GLY A 217 -13.96 13.27 -20.75
N VAL A 218 -12.80 12.91 -20.19
CA VAL A 218 -12.65 12.35 -18.86
C VAL A 218 -11.93 13.37 -17.99
N ASN A 219 -12.62 13.99 -17.05
CA ASN A 219 -12.05 15.00 -16.13
C ASN A 219 -11.35 14.39 -14.91
N ILE A 220 -10.96 13.12 -14.97
CA ILE A 220 -10.33 12.40 -13.88
C ILE A 220 -9.14 11.58 -14.39
N PHE A 221 -8.18 11.33 -13.50
CA PHE A 221 -7.08 10.41 -13.74
C PHE A 221 -7.30 9.17 -12.88
N PRO A 222 -7.95 8.12 -13.42
CA PRO A 222 -8.22 6.90 -12.68
C PRO A 222 -7.06 5.93 -12.77
N VAL A 223 -6.60 5.48 -11.61
CA VAL A 223 -5.64 4.36 -11.48
C VAL A 223 -6.31 3.28 -10.66
N LYS A 224 -6.16 2.04 -11.07
CA LYS A 224 -6.68 0.88 -10.35
C LYS A 224 -5.84 -0.35 -10.58
N ASP A 225 -5.77 -1.21 -9.58
CA ASP A 225 -5.19 -2.53 -9.69
C ASP A 225 -6.01 -3.59 -8.95
N PHE A 226 -5.78 -4.83 -9.36
CA PHE A 226 -6.28 -6.02 -8.71
C PHE A 226 -5.14 -6.99 -8.51
N SER A 227 -4.96 -7.47 -7.29
CA SER A 227 -4.00 -8.53 -6.98
C SER A 227 -4.73 -9.76 -6.50
N ASN A 228 -4.28 -10.91 -6.98
CA ASN A 228 -4.76 -12.21 -6.55
C ASN A 228 -3.59 -13.07 -6.16
N GLY A 229 -3.73 -13.82 -5.09
CA GLY A 229 -2.66 -14.67 -4.63
C GLY A 229 -3.06 -15.61 -3.51
N ALA A 230 -2.05 -16.19 -2.90
CA ALA A 230 -2.23 -17.11 -1.81
C ALA A 230 -1.05 -17.02 -0.84
N ALA A 231 -1.30 -17.38 0.42
CA ALA A 231 -0.27 -17.52 1.42
C ALA A 231 -0.37 -18.90 2.08
N LEU A 232 0.79 -19.45 2.44
CA LEU A 232 0.94 -20.69 3.19
C LEU A 232 1.64 -20.38 4.51
N GLN A 233 1.11 -20.92 5.59
CA GLN A 233 1.62 -20.70 6.93
C GLN A 233 1.97 -22.04 7.58
N MET A 234 3.01 -22.03 8.39
CA MET A 234 3.40 -23.14 9.25
C MET A 234 3.85 -22.64 10.61
N GLN A 235 3.39 -23.28 11.65
CA GLN A 235 3.95 -23.13 12.99
C GLN A 235 4.27 -24.50 13.55
N TYR A 236 5.47 -24.61 14.13
CA TYR A 236 5.85 -25.78 14.92
C TYR A 236 6.61 -25.33 16.16
N LYS A 237 6.03 -25.56 17.34
CA LYS A 237 6.57 -25.07 18.62
C LYS A 237 6.78 -23.55 18.58
N GLY A 238 8.03 -23.10 18.75
CA GLY A 238 8.42 -21.69 18.69
C GLY A 238 8.70 -21.13 17.30
N LEU A 239 8.75 -21.97 16.27
CA LEU A 239 9.01 -21.58 14.88
C LEU A 239 7.69 -21.24 14.18
N PHE A 240 7.70 -20.13 13.45
CA PHE A 240 6.62 -19.71 12.52
C PHE A 240 7.24 -19.38 11.17
N ALA A 241 6.56 -19.72 10.11
CA ALA A 241 6.92 -19.30 8.75
C ALA A 241 5.65 -19.03 7.94
N GLU A 242 5.70 -18.01 7.10
CA GLU A 242 4.68 -17.70 6.10
C GLU A 242 5.36 -17.33 4.78
N VAL A 243 4.78 -17.79 3.67
CA VAL A 243 5.15 -17.37 2.33
C VAL A 243 3.88 -16.95 1.61
N GLU A 244 3.88 -15.75 1.05
CA GLU A 244 2.80 -15.15 0.29
C GLU A 244 3.26 -14.88 -1.14
N TYR A 245 2.40 -15.11 -2.11
CA TYR A 245 2.57 -14.71 -3.50
C TYR A 245 1.34 -13.97 -3.98
N LEU A 246 1.55 -12.79 -4.59
CA LEU A 246 0.52 -11.99 -5.23
C LEU A 246 0.88 -11.68 -6.67
N ARG A 247 -0.10 -11.76 -7.56
CA ARG A 247 -0.02 -11.29 -8.93
C ARG A 247 -0.95 -10.10 -9.11
N THR A 248 -0.38 -8.98 -9.52
CA THR A 248 -1.08 -7.71 -9.73
C THR A 248 -1.33 -7.45 -11.21
N GLN A 249 -2.48 -6.87 -11.51
CA GLN A 249 -2.84 -6.32 -12.81
C GLN A 249 -3.40 -4.93 -12.59
N GLY A 250 -2.66 -3.92 -13.01
CA GLY A 250 -3.04 -2.53 -12.85
C GLY A 250 -3.24 -1.80 -14.17
N THR A 251 -4.04 -0.76 -14.13
CA THR A 251 -4.37 0.08 -15.29
C THR A 251 -4.44 1.54 -14.88
N VAL A 252 -4.01 2.41 -15.80
CA VAL A 252 -4.27 3.86 -15.75
C VAL A 252 -5.18 4.21 -16.91
N GLY A 253 -6.31 4.83 -16.62
CA GLY A 253 -7.35 5.13 -17.60
C GLY A 253 -8.62 4.34 -17.38
N GLU A 254 -9.64 4.62 -18.20
CA GLU A 254 -10.94 3.97 -18.15
C GLU A 254 -11.46 3.57 -19.54
N LYS A 255 -12.25 2.50 -19.57
CA LYS A 255 -12.93 2.00 -20.77
C LYS A 255 -11.98 1.79 -21.95
N GLU A 256 -12.17 2.52 -23.03
CA GLU A 256 -11.36 2.45 -24.25
C GLU A 256 -10.04 3.24 -24.15
N TYR A 257 -9.91 4.12 -23.14
CA TYR A 257 -8.77 4.97 -22.91
C TYR A 257 -7.87 4.41 -21.80
N ILE A 258 -7.29 3.24 -22.02
CA ILE A 258 -6.26 2.69 -21.12
C ILE A 258 -4.89 3.17 -21.62
N TRP A 259 -4.28 4.11 -20.90
CA TRP A 259 -2.96 4.66 -21.27
C TRP A 259 -1.82 3.76 -20.86
N PHE A 260 -1.93 3.19 -19.63
CA PHE A 260 -0.88 2.33 -19.09
C PHE A 260 -1.47 1.06 -18.51
N LEU A 261 -0.73 -0.03 -18.72
CA LEU A 261 -0.94 -1.32 -18.08
C LEU A 261 0.26 -1.60 -17.20
N PHE A 262 0.05 -2.02 -15.94
CA PHE A 262 1.16 -2.33 -15.04
C PHE A 262 0.95 -3.69 -14.35
N PRO A 263 1.38 -4.78 -15.01
CA PRO A 263 1.43 -6.10 -14.37
C PRO A 263 2.58 -6.17 -13.37
N GLY A 264 2.36 -6.88 -12.26
CA GLY A 264 3.35 -7.09 -11.23
C GLY A 264 3.25 -8.46 -10.57
N ASN A 265 4.31 -8.83 -9.86
CA ASN A 265 4.35 -10.01 -8.99
C ASN A 265 5.04 -9.61 -7.69
N GLU A 266 4.59 -10.17 -6.59
CA GLU A 266 5.12 -9.94 -5.26
C GLU A 266 5.24 -11.28 -4.53
N VAL A 267 6.37 -11.50 -3.88
CA VAL A 267 6.60 -12.63 -2.96
C VAL A 267 7.05 -12.08 -1.64
N ASN A 268 6.35 -12.39 -0.58
CA ASN A 268 6.74 -12.09 0.79
C ASN A 268 6.96 -13.37 1.58
N ALA A 269 8.06 -13.46 2.30
CA ALA A 269 8.34 -14.55 3.22
C ALA A 269 8.68 -13.99 4.59
N ILE A 270 8.09 -14.56 5.63
CA ILE A 270 8.34 -14.20 7.02
C ILE A 270 8.70 -15.47 7.78
N ALA A 271 9.79 -15.44 8.52
CA ALA A 271 10.14 -16.47 9.49
C ALA A 271 10.28 -15.85 10.88
N GLY A 272 9.74 -16.50 11.89
CA GLY A 272 9.81 -16.07 13.28
C GLY A 272 10.21 -17.23 14.18
N TYR A 273 11.06 -16.97 15.16
CA TYR A 273 11.43 -17.96 16.18
C TYR A 273 11.39 -17.35 17.57
N LYS A 274 10.72 -18.06 18.48
CA LYS A 274 10.52 -17.65 19.87
C LYS A 274 11.16 -18.64 20.82
N ILE A 275 12.04 -18.16 21.70
CA ILE A 275 12.68 -18.94 22.76
C ILE A 275 12.32 -18.35 24.11
N ARG A 276 11.75 -19.15 25.00
CA ARG A 276 11.49 -18.76 26.39
C ARG A 276 12.67 -19.13 27.27
N GLY A 277 13.40 -18.14 27.77
CA GLY A 277 14.42 -18.29 28.78
C GLY A 277 13.87 -18.09 30.21
N LYS A 278 14.73 -18.22 31.22
CA LYS A 278 14.35 -18.03 32.64
C LYS A 278 13.93 -16.61 32.98
N HIS A 279 14.56 -15.62 32.38
CA HIS A 279 14.37 -14.19 32.68
C HIS A 279 13.85 -13.38 31.47
N HIS A 280 14.14 -13.81 30.26
CA HIS A 280 13.78 -13.13 29.01
C HIS A 280 13.16 -14.11 28.03
N THR A 281 12.25 -13.58 27.21
CA THR A 281 11.80 -14.25 26.00
C THR A 281 12.49 -13.59 24.82
N HIS A 282 13.08 -14.39 23.96
CA HIS A 282 13.78 -13.94 22.76
C HIS A 282 12.92 -14.19 21.53
N TYR A 283 12.85 -13.20 20.65
CA TYR A 283 12.18 -13.28 19.38
C TYR A 283 13.20 -12.93 18.28
N ALA A 284 13.34 -13.80 17.32
CA ALA A 284 14.06 -13.52 16.09
C ALA A 284 13.04 -13.53 14.94
N ARG A 285 13.09 -12.53 14.08
CA ARG A 285 12.25 -12.43 12.89
C ARG A 285 13.10 -12.11 11.69
N LEU A 286 12.72 -12.69 10.55
CA LEU A 286 13.33 -12.42 9.26
C LEU A 286 12.20 -12.23 8.25
N GLY A 287 12.14 -11.06 7.62
CA GLY A 287 11.29 -10.78 6.47
C GLY A 287 12.12 -10.75 5.20
N ILE A 288 11.62 -11.32 4.13
CA ILE A 288 12.19 -11.26 2.78
C ILE A 288 11.04 -10.88 1.83
N GLY A 289 11.25 -9.85 1.04
CA GLY A 289 10.31 -9.42 0.00
C GLY A 289 11.00 -9.38 -1.35
N TRP A 290 10.30 -9.81 -2.38
CA TRP A 290 10.65 -9.62 -3.78
C TRP A 290 9.44 -9.06 -4.51
N GLU A 291 9.66 -8.05 -5.31
CA GLU A 291 8.63 -7.38 -6.11
C GLU A 291 9.16 -7.15 -7.52
N SER A 292 8.33 -7.43 -8.51
CA SER A 292 8.57 -7.11 -9.91
C SER A 292 7.35 -6.38 -10.46
N LEU A 293 7.54 -5.17 -10.96
CA LEU A 293 6.51 -4.33 -11.56
C LEU A 293 6.95 -3.85 -12.93
N MET A 294 6.11 -4.05 -13.91
CA MET A 294 6.35 -3.59 -15.28
C MET A 294 5.28 -2.56 -15.65
N MET A 295 5.58 -1.67 -16.60
CA MET A 295 4.59 -0.75 -17.13
C MET A 295 4.69 -0.67 -18.65
N ASP A 296 3.56 -0.84 -19.30
CA ASP A 296 3.40 -0.78 -20.75
C ASP A 296 2.52 0.44 -21.11
N GLU A 297 2.99 1.31 -21.99
CA GLU A 297 2.25 2.44 -22.54
C GLU A 297 1.51 2.02 -23.79
N SER A 298 0.19 2.24 -23.83
CA SER A 298 -0.66 1.90 -24.98
C SER A 298 -0.48 2.89 -26.12
N ILE A 299 -0.46 2.37 -27.33
CA ILE A 299 -0.43 3.16 -28.57
C ILE A 299 -1.88 3.36 -29.04
N LEU A 300 -2.48 4.49 -28.64
CA LEU A 300 -3.88 4.81 -28.91
C LEU A 300 -4.02 5.78 -30.08
N GLU A 301 -4.91 5.45 -31.03
CA GLU A 301 -5.34 6.32 -32.10
C GLU A 301 -6.82 6.70 -31.89
N LYS A 302 -7.12 8.00 -32.02
CA LYS A 302 -8.48 8.54 -31.97
C LYS A 302 -8.95 8.88 -33.36
N VAL A 303 -10.02 8.26 -33.80
CA VAL A 303 -10.68 8.56 -35.09
C VAL A 303 -12.08 9.10 -34.81
N THR A 304 -12.34 10.34 -35.24
CA THR A 304 -13.66 10.95 -35.05
C THR A 304 -14.36 10.99 -36.40
N GLU A 305 -15.45 10.22 -36.53
CA GLU A 305 -16.30 10.18 -37.72
C GLU A 305 -17.76 10.51 -37.32
N ASN A 306 -18.36 11.42 -38.02
CA ASN A 306 -19.78 11.84 -37.80
C ASN A 306 -20.07 12.27 -36.34
N GLY A 307 -19.07 12.85 -35.64
CA GLY A 307 -19.22 13.29 -34.25
C GLY A 307 -19.08 12.16 -33.21
N VAL A 308 -18.79 10.95 -33.65
CA VAL A 308 -18.46 9.81 -32.76
C VAL A 308 -16.96 9.58 -32.77
N THR A 309 -16.33 9.61 -31.58
CA THR A 309 -14.91 9.32 -31.45
C THR A 309 -14.72 7.85 -31.07
N ASN A 310 -14.03 7.12 -31.92
CA ASN A 310 -13.59 5.75 -31.66
C ASN A 310 -12.11 5.75 -31.27
N VAL A 311 -11.73 4.88 -30.37
CA VAL A 311 -10.33 4.70 -29.94
C VAL A 311 -9.86 3.32 -30.37
N PHE A 312 -8.75 3.30 -31.09
CA PHE A 312 -8.10 2.07 -31.54
C PHE A 312 -6.80 1.89 -30.78
N ASN A 313 -6.60 0.71 -30.21
CA ASN A 313 -5.34 0.33 -29.59
C ASN A 313 -4.51 -0.50 -30.57
N HIS A 314 -3.37 0.04 -31.01
CA HIS A 314 -2.45 -0.60 -31.96
C HIS A 314 -1.38 -1.46 -31.28
N GLY A 315 -1.42 -1.55 -29.95
CA GLY A 315 -0.45 -2.30 -29.14
C GLY A 315 0.09 -1.49 -27.98
N SER A 316 1.15 -1.97 -27.38
CA SER A 316 1.80 -1.29 -26.27
C SER A 316 3.32 -1.43 -26.32
N ASN A 317 4.02 -0.44 -25.73
CA ASN A 317 5.48 -0.46 -25.54
C ASN A 317 5.80 -0.59 -24.05
N ARG A 318 6.74 -1.49 -23.71
CA ARG A 318 7.30 -1.55 -22.37
C ARG A 318 8.13 -0.29 -22.11
N ILE A 319 7.70 0.54 -21.15
CA ILE A 319 8.39 1.79 -20.81
C ILE A 319 9.09 1.73 -19.45
N LEU A 320 8.72 0.80 -18.58
CA LEU A 320 9.31 0.65 -17.26
C LEU A 320 9.35 -0.82 -16.85
N ALA A 321 10.45 -1.22 -16.22
CA ALA A 321 10.59 -2.48 -15.50
C ALA A 321 11.33 -2.20 -14.18
N ASN A 322 10.65 -2.48 -13.06
CA ASN A 322 11.18 -2.36 -11.73
C ASN A 322 11.29 -3.74 -11.10
N GLU A 323 12.39 -3.98 -10.41
CA GLU A 323 12.57 -5.15 -9.57
C GLU A 323 13.14 -4.70 -8.22
N SER A 324 12.62 -5.23 -7.12
CA SER A 324 13.15 -4.92 -5.80
C SER A 324 13.23 -6.16 -4.91
N ILE A 325 14.26 -6.19 -4.09
CA ILE A 325 14.47 -7.19 -3.04
C ILE A 325 14.64 -6.46 -1.72
N SER A 326 13.96 -6.94 -0.69
CA SER A 326 14.08 -6.42 0.66
C SER A 326 14.38 -7.54 1.65
N VAL A 327 15.21 -7.24 2.64
CA VAL A 327 15.53 -8.16 3.75
C VAL A 327 15.44 -7.39 5.05
N SER A 328 14.68 -7.90 6.02
CA SER A 328 14.41 -7.25 7.29
C SER A 328 14.62 -8.20 8.48
N PRO A 329 15.86 -8.36 8.96
CA PRO A 329 16.13 -9.07 10.21
C PRO A 329 15.74 -8.20 11.42
N GLU A 330 15.11 -8.82 12.41
CA GLU A 330 14.78 -8.22 13.69
C GLU A 330 15.05 -9.19 14.84
N TYR A 331 15.60 -8.67 15.92
CA TYR A 331 15.78 -9.39 17.16
C TYR A 331 15.21 -8.58 18.32
N GLU A 332 14.53 -9.27 19.21
CA GLU A 332 13.98 -8.70 20.43
C GLU A 332 14.24 -9.61 21.63
N ALA A 333 14.68 -9.02 22.73
CA ALA A 333 14.76 -9.67 24.03
C ALA A 333 13.82 -8.96 25.00
N ALA A 334 12.71 -9.61 25.36
CA ALA A 334 11.70 -9.08 26.27
C ALA A 334 11.85 -9.69 27.65
N GLY A 335 12.28 -8.89 28.61
CA GLY A 335 12.39 -9.24 30.01
C GLY A 335 11.33 -8.60 30.88
N ARG A 336 11.44 -8.82 32.21
CA ARG A 336 10.52 -8.23 33.18
C ARG A 336 10.79 -6.75 33.44
N ILE A 337 12.06 -6.33 33.32
CA ILE A 337 12.56 -4.99 33.65
C ILE A 337 13.10 -4.31 32.39
N LEU A 338 13.75 -5.06 31.51
CA LEU A 338 14.38 -4.54 30.30
C LEU A 338 13.83 -5.22 29.07
N GLU A 339 13.57 -4.41 28.07
CA GLU A 339 13.20 -4.82 26.71
C GLU A 339 14.21 -4.20 25.75
N ILE A 340 14.82 -5.01 24.91
CA ILE A 340 15.75 -4.57 23.85
C ILE A 340 15.20 -5.07 22.53
N ARG A 341 15.12 -4.17 21.56
CA ARG A 341 14.75 -4.50 20.19
C ARG A 341 15.76 -3.88 19.24
N ALA A 342 16.29 -4.67 18.32
CA ALA A 342 17.19 -4.21 17.28
C ALA A 342 16.79 -4.84 15.95
N GLY A 343 16.95 -4.09 14.88
CA GLY A 343 16.63 -4.58 13.55
C GLY A 343 17.30 -3.75 12.47
N ALA A 344 17.22 -4.27 11.26
CA ALA A 344 17.65 -3.58 10.05
C ALA A 344 16.65 -3.87 8.92
N VAL A 345 16.57 -2.96 7.97
CA VAL A 345 15.88 -3.15 6.70
C VAL A 345 16.87 -2.77 5.61
N LEU A 346 17.10 -3.71 4.68
CA LEU A 346 17.84 -3.46 3.44
C LEU A 346 16.85 -3.59 2.29
N LYS A 347 16.84 -2.63 1.40
CA LYS A 347 16.06 -2.69 0.15
C LYS A 347 16.98 -2.34 -1.00
N TRP A 348 17.04 -3.21 -1.97
CA TRP A 348 17.68 -3.00 -3.26
C TRP A 348 16.60 -2.92 -4.32
N LYS A 349 16.69 -1.92 -5.20
CA LYS A 349 15.75 -1.70 -6.29
C LYS A 349 16.54 -1.43 -7.56
N GLU A 350 16.18 -2.13 -8.62
CA GLU A 350 16.61 -1.87 -9.99
C GLU A 350 15.43 -1.38 -10.82
N SER A 351 15.69 -0.42 -11.69
CA SER A 351 14.70 0.15 -12.57
C SER A 351 15.31 0.36 -13.96
N LEU A 352 14.60 -0.07 -14.98
CA LEU A 352 14.93 0.14 -16.39
C LEU A 352 13.79 0.92 -17.04
N SER A 353 14.11 2.06 -17.65
CA SER A 353 13.14 2.88 -18.38
C SER A 353 13.52 2.97 -19.87
N SER A 354 12.54 2.83 -20.73
CA SER A 354 12.66 2.98 -22.17
C SER A 354 11.79 4.14 -22.71
N GLN A 355 11.48 5.12 -21.87
CA GLN A 355 10.65 6.28 -22.24
C GLN A 355 11.28 7.15 -23.33
N MET A 356 12.62 7.20 -23.40
CA MET A 356 13.39 8.03 -24.34
C MET A 356 13.99 7.18 -25.46
N TYR A 357 13.20 6.26 -26.03
CA TYR A 357 13.69 5.43 -27.15
C TYR A 357 14.45 6.27 -28.21
N PRO A 358 15.62 5.84 -28.71
CA PRO A 358 16.23 4.52 -28.49
C PRO A 358 17.09 4.38 -27.24
N TYR A 359 17.12 5.37 -26.37
CA TYR A 359 17.91 5.35 -25.14
C TYR A 359 17.14 4.64 -24.02
N ALA A 360 17.86 3.92 -23.18
CA ALA A 360 17.33 3.29 -21.98
C ALA A 360 18.07 3.85 -20.76
N ASP A 361 17.29 4.26 -19.74
CA ASP A 361 17.81 4.73 -18.46
C ASP A 361 17.77 3.59 -17.46
N TYR A 362 18.89 3.36 -16.78
CA TYR A 362 19.02 2.35 -15.74
C TYR A 362 19.33 3.00 -14.40
N GLN A 363 18.63 2.54 -13.36
CA GLN A 363 18.88 2.96 -11.99
C GLN A 363 19.00 1.75 -11.08
N SER A 364 20.02 1.77 -10.21
CA SER A 364 20.14 0.83 -9.10
C SER A 364 20.25 1.62 -7.80
N LEU A 365 19.35 1.33 -6.86
CA LEU A 365 19.27 2.00 -5.57
C LEU A 365 19.37 0.97 -4.45
N MET A 366 20.20 1.25 -3.46
CA MET A 366 20.27 0.49 -2.23
C MET A 366 19.99 1.40 -1.03
N ASN A 367 18.96 1.07 -0.29
CA ASN A 367 18.58 1.75 0.93
C ASN A 367 18.75 0.82 2.12
N TRP A 368 19.23 1.34 3.24
CA TRP A 368 19.27 0.61 4.48
C TRP A 368 18.84 1.49 5.66
N LYS A 369 18.23 0.85 6.63
CA LYS A 369 17.84 1.47 7.90
C LYS A 369 18.17 0.47 9.01
N ALA A 370 18.80 0.92 10.08
CA ALA A 370 18.99 0.14 11.29
C ALA A 370 18.42 0.89 12.50
N TYR A 371 17.96 0.16 13.50
CA TYR A 371 17.41 0.70 14.73
C TYR A 371 17.72 -0.23 15.92
N ALA A 372 17.79 0.36 17.11
CA ALA A 372 17.94 -0.35 18.36
C ALA A 372 17.17 0.37 19.48
#